data_07543f2d3944dc6326e7ce705f030bab
#
_entry.id   07543f2d3944dc6326e7ce705f030bab
#
_cell.length_a   1.000
_cell.length_b   1.000
_cell.length_c   1.000
_cell.angle_alpha   90.00
_cell.angle_beta   90.00
_cell.angle_gamma   90.00
#
_symmetry.space_group_name_H-M   'P 1'
#
loop_
_entity.id
_entity.type
_entity.pdbx_description
1 polymer ?
#
loop_
_entity_poly.entity_id
_entity_poly.type
_entity_poly.pdbx_seq_one_letter_code
_entity_poly.pdbx_strand_id
1 'polypeptide(L)'
;TNFYSFDSNKEVYINKISDYFPESNILEEIKEFKILQEKLKSDTNRVNVLKITNTDITSPNVSGGYITKADKTTGGDPVAFTMSSYSWETSFIHDLPKPEEVTNEQNDYIFSVFTSLKYAARENNFSLTNGVPSIIDIPTFVDFMLSNELASNPDAYQFSTYFHKDRDGKLRAGPIWDFN
;
A
#
# COMPACT_ATOMS: atom_id res chain seq x y z
N THR A 1 1.07 -21.30 22.05
CA THR A 1 2.07 -20.32 21.67
C THR A 1 1.36 -18.97 21.60
N ASN A 2 1.43 -18.24 22.73
CA ASN A 2 0.82 -16.91 22.83
C ASN A 2 1.75 -15.92 22.14
N PHE A 3 1.45 -15.58 20.90
CA PHE A 3 2.02 -14.43 20.25
C PHE A 3 1.20 -13.20 20.61
N TYR A 4 1.75 -12.43 21.55
CA TYR A 4 1.64 -11.00 21.77
C TYR A 4 0.26 -10.38 21.94
N SER A 5 -0.10 -10.11 23.19
CA SER A 5 -0.94 -8.96 23.50
C SER A 5 -0.12 -7.69 23.18
N PHE A 6 -0.66 -6.82 22.38
CA PHE A 6 -0.13 -5.49 22.13
C PHE A 6 -0.16 -4.72 23.44
N ASP A 7 1.00 -4.63 24.09
CA ASP A 7 1.15 -3.73 25.23
C ASP A 7 1.66 -2.40 24.68
N SER A 8 1.01 -1.31 25.10
CA SER A 8 1.30 0.07 24.68
C SER A 8 2.70 0.56 25.06
N ASN A 9 3.54 -0.29 25.61
CA ASN A 9 4.91 0.02 26.02
C ASN A 9 5.93 -0.39 24.94
N LYS A 10 6.15 0.52 24.00
CA LYS A 10 7.14 0.36 22.91
C LYS A 10 8.55 -0.07 23.38
N GLU A 11 8.95 0.31 24.60
CA GLU A 11 10.24 -0.08 25.19
C GLU A 11 10.34 -1.57 25.50
N VAL A 12 9.26 -2.21 25.92
CA VAL A 12 9.23 -3.66 26.21
C VAL A 12 9.38 -4.49 24.95
N TYR A 13 8.87 -4.01 23.85
CA TYR A 13 8.96 -4.68 22.55
C TYR A 13 10.38 -4.64 21.98
N ILE A 14 11.02 -3.49 22.05
CA ILE A 14 12.39 -3.26 21.60
C ILE A 14 13.37 -4.12 22.42
N ASN A 15 13.19 -4.20 23.73
CA ASN A 15 14.03 -5.03 24.60
C ASN A 15 13.87 -6.54 24.31
N LYS A 16 12.68 -7.00 23.91
CA LYS A 16 12.46 -8.40 23.51
C LYS A 16 13.08 -8.75 22.15
N ILE A 17 13.11 -7.81 21.22
CA ILE A 17 13.78 -8.01 19.93
C ILE A 17 15.30 -8.02 20.12
N SER A 18 15.84 -7.16 20.99
CA SER A 18 17.28 -7.13 21.29
C SER A 18 17.79 -8.42 21.93
N ASP A 19 16.92 -9.15 22.64
CA ASP A 19 17.26 -10.48 23.19
C ASP A 19 17.49 -11.54 22.10
N TYR A 20 16.85 -11.38 20.94
CA TYR A 20 17.01 -12.29 19.79
C TYR A 20 18.09 -11.85 18.81
N PHE A 21 18.45 -10.57 18.79
CA PHE A 21 19.44 -9.97 17.88
C PHE A 21 20.41 -9.05 18.64
N PRO A 22 21.23 -9.56 19.54
CA PRO A 22 22.04 -8.74 20.46
C PRO A 22 23.12 -7.90 19.77
N GLU A 23 23.46 -8.19 18.51
CA GLU A 23 24.51 -7.47 17.76
C GLU A 23 23.97 -6.44 16.77
N SER A 24 22.65 -6.31 16.63
CA SER A 24 22.06 -5.36 15.71
C SER A 24 21.74 -4.04 16.41
N ASN A 25 22.05 -2.93 15.75
CA ASN A 25 21.69 -1.58 16.21
C ASN A 25 20.22 -1.30 15.89
N ILE A 26 19.34 -2.26 16.27
CA ILE A 26 17.90 -2.31 15.98
C ILE A 26 17.21 -1.00 16.38
N LEU A 27 17.66 -0.36 17.45
CA LEU A 27 17.11 0.92 17.91
C LEU A 27 17.38 2.07 16.95
N GLU A 28 18.55 2.10 16.30
CA GLU A 28 18.86 3.10 15.28
C GLU A 28 18.15 2.77 13.97
N GLU A 29 18.10 1.52 13.57
CA GLU A 29 17.35 1.06 12.39
C GLU A 29 15.83 1.32 12.55
N ILE A 30 15.25 1.09 13.73
CA ILE A 30 13.85 1.43 14.01
C ILE A 30 13.64 2.94 14.03
N LYS A 31 14.58 3.74 14.51
CA LYS A 31 14.51 5.20 14.43
C LYS A 31 14.60 5.70 12.98
N GLU A 32 15.50 5.14 12.19
CA GLU A 32 15.59 5.43 10.76
C GLU A 32 14.33 5.00 10.00
N PHE A 33 13.79 3.83 10.33
CA PHE A 33 12.53 3.34 9.78
C PHE A 33 11.37 4.28 10.11
N LYS A 34 11.31 4.83 11.32
CA LYS A 34 10.32 5.82 11.74
C LYS A 34 10.46 7.17 11.04
N ILE A 35 11.69 7.57 10.73
CA ILE A 35 11.97 8.79 9.95
C ILE A 35 11.55 8.62 8.49
N LEU A 36 11.65 7.41 7.94
CA LEU A 36 11.17 7.07 6.59
C LEU A 36 9.63 7.11 6.46
N GLN A 37 8.90 6.96 7.57
CA GLN A 37 7.44 7.04 7.57
C GLN A 37 6.88 8.47 7.54
N GLU A 38 7.69 9.48 7.76
CA GLU A 38 7.24 10.87 8.01
C GLU A 38 6.75 11.66 6.79
N LYS A 39 6.12 11.21 5.86
CA LYS A 39 5.31 11.89 4.81
C LYS A 39 5.31 11.10 3.51
N LEU A 40 4.19 10.50 3.23
CA LEU A 40 3.85 10.03 1.90
C LEU A 40 3.86 11.22 0.92
N LYS A 41 4.90 11.28 0.12
CA LYS A 41 5.02 12.25 -0.97
C LYS A 41 5.60 11.54 -2.19
N SER A 42 5.14 11.90 -3.37
CA SER A 42 5.79 11.55 -4.61
C SER A 42 7.13 12.30 -4.71
N ASP A 43 8.23 11.57 -4.62
CA ASP A 43 9.60 12.09 -4.72
C ASP A 43 10.54 10.94 -5.08
N THR A 44 11.68 11.24 -5.70
CA THR A 44 12.72 10.26 -6.07
C THR A 44 13.26 9.46 -4.89
N ASN A 45 13.23 10.03 -3.68
CA ASN A 45 13.68 9.39 -2.44
C ASN A 45 12.54 8.80 -1.60
N ARG A 46 11.32 8.72 -2.15
CA ARG A 46 10.11 8.24 -1.46
C ARG A 46 9.30 7.33 -2.38
N VAL A 47 8.02 7.66 -2.60
CA VAL A 47 7.21 6.97 -3.61
C VAL A 47 7.52 7.59 -4.97
N ASN A 48 8.39 6.96 -5.72
CA ASN A 48 8.82 7.46 -7.02
C ASN A 48 7.78 7.11 -8.09
N VAL A 49 6.80 7.97 -8.26
CA VAL A 49 5.81 7.91 -9.34
C VAL A 49 5.77 9.26 -10.05
N LEU A 50 5.67 9.23 -11.37
CA LEU A 50 5.50 10.44 -12.17
C LEU A 50 4.17 11.10 -11.82
N LYS A 51 4.19 12.41 -11.55
CA LYS A 51 2.96 13.14 -11.25
C LYS A 51 2.02 13.08 -12.46
N ILE A 52 0.80 12.60 -12.22
CA ILE A 52 -0.29 12.62 -13.20
C ILE A 52 -1.01 13.97 -13.12
N THR A 53 -1.45 14.48 -14.25
CA THR A 53 -2.22 15.72 -14.35
C THR A 53 -3.61 15.43 -14.91
N ASN A 54 -4.55 16.36 -14.77
CA ASN A 54 -5.93 16.21 -15.26
C ASN A 54 -6.03 16.09 -16.80
N THR A 55 -4.95 16.35 -17.54
CA THR A 55 -4.89 16.15 -18.99
C THR A 55 -4.41 14.75 -19.38
N ASP A 56 -3.90 13.97 -18.46
CA ASP A 56 -3.37 12.62 -18.67
C ASP A 56 -4.51 11.58 -18.60
N ILE A 57 -5.42 11.62 -19.57
CA ILE A 57 -6.64 10.81 -19.59
C ILE A 57 -6.61 9.65 -20.58
N THR A 58 -5.53 9.50 -21.36
CA THR A 58 -5.37 8.44 -22.35
C THR A 58 -4.05 7.71 -22.16
N SER A 59 -3.98 6.47 -22.68
CA SER A 59 -2.73 5.68 -22.70
C SER A 59 -1.66 6.39 -23.56
N PRO A 60 -0.36 6.37 -23.16
CA PRO A 60 0.16 5.71 -21.97
C PRO A 60 0.03 6.54 -20.67
N ASN A 61 -0.31 7.82 -20.77
CA ASN A 61 -0.20 8.78 -19.68
C ASN A 61 -1.14 8.44 -18.50
N VAL A 62 -2.37 7.97 -18.76
CA VAL A 62 -3.32 7.55 -17.74
C VAL A 62 -2.85 6.31 -16.96
N SER A 63 -1.83 5.60 -17.46
CA SER A 63 -1.45 4.29 -16.90
C SER A 63 -0.70 4.35 -15.57
N GLY A 64 -0.38 5.54 -15.05
CA GLY A 64 0.34 5.66 -13.79
C GLY A 64 0.44 7.08 -13.27
N GLY A 65 1.03 7.20 -12.09
CA GLY A 65 1.05 8.43 -11.30
C GLY A 65 0.08 8.35 -10.12
N TYR A 66 -0.27 7.14 -9.69
CA TYR A 66 -1.25 6.90 -8.63
C TYR A 66 -0.59 6.50 -7.33
N ILE A 67 -1.08 7.09 -6.24
CA ILE A 67 -0.95 6.60 -4.87
C ILE A 67 -2.36 6.49 -4.32
N THR A 68 -2.77 5.27 -3.97
CA THR A 68 -4.13 4.96 -3.49
C THR A 68 -4.02 4.13 -2.22
N LYS A 69 -4.84 4.42 -1.23
CA LYS A 69 -4.87 3.67 0.03
C LYS A 69 -6.22 3.00 0.25
N ALA A 70 -6.21 1.82 0.84
CA ALA A 70 -7.35 1.24 1.52
C ALA A 70 -7.35 1.79 2.95
N ASP A 71 -8.42 2.47 3.35
CA ASP A 71 -8.45 3.14 4.66
C ASP A 71 -9.88 3.38 5.17
N LYS A 72 -9.98 3.78 6.45
CA LYS A 72 -11.21 4.24 7.08
C LYS A 72 -11.65 5.56 6.46
N THR A 73 -12.95 5.73 6.31
CA THR A 73 -13.56 6.97 5.78
C THR A 73 -13.94 7.97 6.87
N THR A 74 -13.59 7.69 8.12
CA THR A 74 -13.96 8.50 9.29
C THR A 74 -13.28 9.87 9.33
N GLY A 75 -12.19 10.07 8.57
CA GLY A 75 -11.49 11.34 8.43
C GLY A 75 -12.15 12.34 7.49
N GLY A 76 -13.22 11.93 6.78
CA GLY A 76 -13.90 12.77 5.80
C GLY A 76 -13.23 12.79 4.43
N ASP A 77 -12.19 11.97 4.20
CA ASP A 77 -11.56 11.83 2.90
C ASP A 77 -12.57 11.27 1.88
N PRO A 78 -12.66 11.85 0.68
CA PRO A 78 -13.59 11.37 -0.33
C PRO A 78 -13.18 9.98 -0.84
N VAL A 79 -14.16 9.06 -0.88
CA VAL A 79 -13.97 7.72 -1.41
C VAL A 79 -13.82 7.80 -2.93
N ALA A 80 -12.72 7.26 -3.44
CA ALA A 80 -12.48 7.16 -4.88
C ALA A 80 -13.30 6.02 -5.50
N PHE A 81 -13.25 4.86 -4.88
CA PHE A 81 -14.06 3.69 -5.24
C PHE A 81 -14.12 2.70 -4.08
N THR A 82 -15.06 1.77 -4.18
CA THR A 82 -15.26 0.72 -3.19
C THR A 82 -15.16 -0.65 -3.86
N MET A 83 -14.53 -1.59 -3.18
CA MET A 83 -14.46 -2.97 -3.62
C MET A 83 -15.05 -3.91 -2.58
N SER A 84 -15.99 -4.74 -3.02
CA SER A 84 -16.62 -5.73 -2.16
C SER A 84 -16.08 -7.12 -2.45
N SER A 85 -15.86 -7.91 -1.42
CA SER A 85 -15.53 -9.32 -1.50
C SER A 85 -16.26 -10.08 -0.40
N TYR A 86 -17.14 -11.02 -0.77
CA TYR A 86 -18.01 -11.72 0.16
C TYR A 86 -18.81 -10.75 1.06
N SER A 87 -18.52 -10.73 2.37
CA SER A 87 -19.18 -9.85 3.36
C SER A 87 -18.36 -8.61 3.72
N TRP A 88 -17.26 -8.38 3.05
CA TRP A 88 -16.37 -7.25 3.33
C TRP A 88 -16.41 -6.21 2.21
N GLU A 89 -16.40 -4.96 2.63
CA GLU A 89 -16.29 -3.82 1.74
C GLU A 89 -15.07 -2.98 2.15
N THR A 90 -14.26 -2.62 1.18
CA THR A 90 -13.07 -1.81 1.38
C THR A 90 -13.19 -0.54 0.56
N SER A 91 -13.07 0.60 1.21
CA SER A 91 -13.01 1.91 0.57
C SER A 91 -11.58 2.27 0.20
N PHE A 92 -11.42 2.79 -1.02
CA PHE A 92 -10.15 3.27 -1.53
C PHE A 92 -10.19 4.79 -1.68
N ILE A 93 -9.11 5.43 -1.30
CA ILE A 93 -8.94 6.88 -1.27
C ILE A 93 -7.66 7.22 -2.04
N HIS A 94 -7.71 8.24 -2.90
CA HIS A 94 -6.53 8.70 -3.60
C HIS A 94 -5.74 9.71 -2.77
N ASP A 95 -4.42 9.50 -2.70
CA ASP A 95 -3.45 10.47 -2.22
C ASP A 95 -2.79 11.22 -3.38
N LEU A 96 -2.65 10.53 -4.52
CA LEU A 96 -2.19 11.10 -5.79
C LEU A 96 -2.91 10.38 -6.95
N PRO A 97 -3.52 11.09 -7.91
CA PRO A 97 -3.81 12.53 -7.85
C PRO A 97 -4.67 12.86 -6.63
N LYS A 98 -4.72 14.12 -6.24
CA LYS A 98 -5.62 14.54 -5.15
C LYS A 98 -7.08 14.33 -5.56
N PRO A 99 -7.98 14.07 -4.62
CA PRO A 99 -9.39 13.81 -4.93
C PRO A 99 -10.07 14.90 -5.75
N GLU A 100 -9.65 16.16 -5.55
CA GLU A 100 -10.14 17.31 -6.32
C GLU A 100 -9.51 17.48 -7.71
N GLU A 101 -8.42 16.76 -7.99
CA GLU A 101 -7.68 16.81 -9.25
C GLU A 101 -7.94 15.60 -10.15
N VAL A 102 -8.41 14.48 -9.58
CA VAL A 102 -8.62 13.23 -10.31
C VAL A 102 -9.77 13.35 -11.30
N THR A 103 -9.56 12.86 -12.53
CA THR A 103 -10.64 12.77 -13.53
C THR A 103 -11.35 11.41 -13.45
N ASN A 104 -12.54 11.33 -14.06
CA ASN A 104 -13.28 10.06 -14.13
C ASN A 104 -12.47 8.99 -14.87
N GLU A 105 -11.80 9.33 -15.97
CA GLU A 105 -10.99 8.42 -16.77
C GLU A 105 -9.81 7.85 -15.95
N GLN A 106 -9.21 8.68 -15.12
CA GLN A 106 -8.12 8.27 -14.23
C GLN A 106 -8.65 7.34 -13.12
N ASN A 107 -9.77 7.71 -12.50
CA ASN A 107 -10.41 6.87 -11.49
C ASN A 107 -10.84 5.51 -12.06
N ASP A 108 -11.47 5.50 -13.24
CA ASP A 108 -11.89 4.30 -13.93
C ASP A 108 -10.70 3.41 -14.30
N TYR A 109 -9.59 4.02 -14.73
CA TYR A 109 -8.37 3.28 -15.04
C TYR A 109 -7.83 2.54 -13.81
N ILE A 110 -7.57 3.26 -12.71
CA ILE A 110 -7.00 2.63 -11.51
C ILE A 110 -7.97 1.62 -10.89
N PHE A 111 -9.27 1.91 -10.89
CA PHE A 111 -10.29 0.95 -10.46
C PHE A 111 -10.26 -0.33 -11.31
N SER A 112 -10.04 -0.22 -12.63
CA SER A 112 -9.92 -1.37 -13.51
C SER A 112 -8.72 -2.25 -13.18
N VAL A 113 -7.59 -1.64 -12.77
CA VAL A 113 -6.39 -2.38 -12.34
C VAL A 113 -6.68 -3.21 -11.08
N PHE A 114 -7.30 -2.62 -10.06
CA PHE A 114 -7.70 -3.34 -8.84
C PHE A 114 -8.74 -4.41 -9.13
N THR A 115 -9.69 -4.12 -10.01
CA THR A 115 -10.71 -5.09 -10.44
C THR A 115 -10.09 -6.29 -11.15
N SER A 116 -9.13 -6.05 -12.05
CA SER A 116 -8.39 -7.10 -12.73
C SER A 116 -7.58 -7.96 -11.74
N LEU A 117 -6.92 -7.34 -10.78
CA LEU A 117 -6.21 -8.05 -9.71
C LEU A 117 -7.17 -8.93 -8.90
N LYS A 118 -8.32 -8.38 -8.48
CA LYS A 118 -9.35 -9.11 -7.74
C LYS A 118 -9.81 -10.37 -8.47
N TYR A 119 -10.11 -10.26 -9.77
CA TYR A 119 -10.56 -11.40 -10.55
C TYR A 119 -9.43 -12.41 -10.79
N ALA A 120 -8.23 -11.96 -11.15
CA ALA A 120 -7.09 -12.85 -11.35
C ALA A 120 -6.76 -13.64 -10.07
N ALA A 121 -6.79 -12.97 -8.91
CA ALA A 121 -6.56 -13.62 -7.62
C ALA A 121 -7.67 -14.63 -7.28
N ARG A 122 -8.95 -14.26 -7.48
CA ARG A 122 -10.09 -15.13 -7.21
C ARG A 122 -10.08 -16.40 -8.07
N GLU A 123 -9.66 -16.29 -9.32
CA GLU A 123 -9.59 -17.39 -10.27
C GLU A 123 -8.29 -18.20 -10.14
N ASN A 124 -7.41 -17.86 -9.20
CA ASN A 124 -6.07 -18.45 -9.07
C ASN A 124 -5.28 -18.37 -10.39
N ASN A 125 -5.43 -17.27 -11.12
CA ASN A 125 -4.74 -17.07 -12.38
C ASN A 125 -3.32 -16.54 -12.12
N PHE A 126 -2.33 -17.39 -12.29
CA PHE A 126 -0.89 -17.07 -12.15
C PHE A 126 -0.16 -16.91 -13.49
N SER A 127 -0.88 -16.72 -14.58
CA SER A 127 -0.29 -16.47 -15.90
C SER A 127 0.56 -15.19 -15.88
N LEU A 128 1.74 -15.24 -16.51
CA LEU A 128 2.63 -14.10 -16.62
C LEU A 128 2.10 -13.00 -17.57
N THR A 129 1.10 -13.33 -18.40
CA THR A 129 0.58 -12.42 -19.42
C THR A 129 -0.74 -11.75 -19.04
N ASN A 130 -1.60 -12.43 -18.26
CA ASN A 130 -2.92 -11.92 -17.89
C ASN A 130 -3.37 -12.31 -16.48
N GLY A 131 -2.49 -12.90 -15.68
CA GLY A 131 -2.75 -13.26 -14.28
C GLY A 131 -2.18 -12.27 -13.30
N VAL A 132 -2.23 -12.62 -12.02
CA VAL A 132 -1.69 -11.81 -10.91
C VAL A 132 -0.28 -11.29 -11.18
N PRO A 133 0.68 -12.11 -11.70
CA PRO A 133 2.04 -11.64 -11.94
C PRO A 133 2.15 -10.60 -13.07
N SER A 134 1.14 -10.48 -13.93
CA SER A 134 1.12 -9.43 -14.97
C SER A 134 0.68 -8.08 -14.42
N ILE A 135 -0.07 -8.07 -13.32
CA ILE A 135 -0.74 -6.89 -12.77
C ILE A 135 0.08 -6.27 -11.64
N ILE A 136 0.67 -7.10 -10.75
CA ILE A 136 1.40 -6.63 -9.57
C ILE A 136 2.90 -6.86 -9.67
N ASP A 137 3.66 -6.02 -9.01
CA ASP A 137 5.08 -6.21 -8.71
C ASP A 137 5.20 -7.13 -7.49
N ILE A 138 5.34 -8.44 -7.74
CA ILE A 138 5.32 -9.47 -6.71
C ILE A 138 6.32 -9.21 -5.57
N PRO A 139 7.59 -8.82 -5.83
CA PRO A 139 8.54 -8.52 -4.75
C PRO A 139 7.99 -7.50 -3.75
N THR A 140 7.39 -6.39 -4.21
CA THR A 140 6.88 -5.36 -3.31
C THR A 140 5.69 -5.85 -2.45
N PHE A 141 4.87 -6.75 -2.97
CA PHE A 141 3.80 -7.36 -2.19
C PHE A 141 4.32 -8.35 -1.15
N VAL A 142 5.36 -9.11 -1.48
CA VAL A 142 6.03 -10.01 -0.52
C VAL A 142 6.69 -9.21 0.60
N ASP A 143 7.44 -8.16 0.27
CA ASP A 143 8.09 -7.29 1.25
C ASP A 143 7.06 -6.60 2.15
N PHE A 144 5.95 -6.12 1.58
CA PHE A 144 4.84 -5.53 2.33
C PHE A 144 4.22 -6.54 3.30
N MET A 145 3.94 -7.76 2.82
CA MET A 145 3.40 -8.84 3.66
C MET A 145 4.37 -9.18 4.81
N LEU A 146 5.64 -9.45 4.50
CA LEU A 146 6.64 -9.81 5.51
C LEU A 146 6.79 -8.72 6.57
N SER A 147 6.79 -7.45 6.16
CA SER A 147 6.92 -6.31 7.07
C SER A 147 5.71 -6.19 8.00
N ASN A 148 4.49 -6.38 7.50
CA ASN A 148 3.28 -6.36 8.31
C ASN A 148 3.22 -7.53 9.29
N GLU A 149 3.57 -8.74 8.85
CA GLU A 149 3.60 -9.93 9.71
C GLU A 149 4.69 -9.80 10.79
N LEU A 150 5.89 -9.31 10.43
CA LEU A 150 6.96 -9.09 11.39
C LEU A 150 6.59 -8.05 12.45
N ALA A 151 5.94 -6.97 12.03
CA ALA A 151 5.48 -5.92 12.93
C ALA A 151 4.20 -6.29 13.71
N SER A 152 3.55 -7.42 13.37
CA SER A 152 2.24 -7.80 13.92
C SER A 152 1.21 -6.67 13.82
N ASN A 153 1.18 -5.99 12.66
CA ASN A 153 0.34 -4.82 12.44
C ASN A 153 -1.16 -5.21 12.45
N PRO A 154 -1.97 -4.75 13.42
CA PRO A 154 -3.37 -5.18 13.55
C PRO A 154 -4.27 -4.62 12.45
N ASP A 155 -3.90 -3.49 11.84
CA ASP A 155 -4.65 -2.85 10.77
C ASP A 155 -4.18 -3.31 9.37
N ALA A 156 -3.17 -4.21 9.32
CA ALA A 156 -2.61 -4.71 8.08
C ALA A 156 -3.68 -5.21 7.09
N TYR A 157 -3.50 -4.89 5.82
CA TYR A 157 -4.33 -5.30 4.69
C TYR A 157 -5.74 -4.70 4.64
N GLN A 158 -6.21 -4.09 5.72
CA GLN A 158 -7.56 -3.53 5.81
C GLN A 158 -7.56 -2.00 5.85
N PHE A 159 -6.66 -1.42 6.65
CA PHE A 159 -6.54 0.03 6.83
C PHE A 159 -5.09 0.46 6.64
N SER A 160 -4.90 1.75 6.39
CA SER A 160 -3.57 2.33 6.19
C SER A 160 -2.71 1.55 5.18
N THR A 161 -3.37 0.85 4.24
CA THR A 161 -2.72 -0.02 3.25
C THR A 161 -2.57 0.74 1.94
N TYR A 162 -1.34 1.10 1.63
CA TYR A 162 -1.01 1.92 0.47
C TYR A 162 -0.61 1.07 -0.73
N PHE A 163 -0.99 1.58 -1.90
CA PHE A 163 -0.60 1.06 -3.20
C PHE A 163 -0.15 2.21 -4.08
N HIS A 164 0.81 1.96 -4.94
CA HIS A 164 1.23 2.94 -5.93
C HIS A 164 1.47 2.29 -7.30
N LYS A 165 1.28 3.08 -8.34
CA LYS A 165 1.46 2.63 -9.71
C LYS A 165 2.06 3.75 -10.56
N ASP A 166 3.22 3.50 -11.13
CA ASP A 166 3.83 4.40 -12.11
C ASP A 166 3.39 4.03 -13.55
N ARG A 167 3.68 4.93 -14.50
CA ARG A 167 3.35 4.73 -15.91
C ARG A 167 3.99 3.47 -16.45
N ASP A 168 3.20 2.71 -17.23
CA ASP A 168 3.59 1.43 -17.82
C ASP A 168 4.12 0.39 -16.82
N GLY A 169 4.12 0.72 -15.52
CA GLY A 169 4.53 -0.15 -14.43
C GLY A 169 3.40 -1.03 -13.92
N LYS A 170 3.75 -1.99 -13.06
CA LYS A 170 2.80 -2.81 -12.31
C LYS A 170 2.36 -2.10 -11.04
N LEU A 171 1.22 -2.52 -10.49
CA LEU A 171 0.77 -2.09 -9.17
C LEU A 171 1.76 -2.60 -8.10
N ARG A 172 2.15 -1.73 -7.19
CA ARG A 172 3.08 -2.01 -6.10
C ARG A 172 2.40 -1.81 -4.76
N ALA A 173 2.67 -2.69 -3.80
CA ALA A 173 2.25 -2.50 -2.42
C ALA A 173 3.23 -1.59 -1.67
N GLY A 174 2.72 -0.81 -0.74
CA GLY A 174 3.50 0.18 0.01
C GLY A 174 3.31 1.61 -0.46
N PRO A 175 3.96 2.55 0.22
CA PRO A 175 4.88 2.32 1.34
C PRO A 175 4.18 1.83 2.61
N ILE A 176 4.99 1.34 3.54
CA ILE A 176 4.53 0.94 4.87
C ILE A 176 4.16 2.20 5.64
N TRP A 177 3.00 2.18 6.29
CA TRP A 177 2.48 3.32 7.04
C TRP A 177 1.71 2.85 8.27
N ASP A 178 1.81 3.64 9.37
CA ASP A 178 0.98 3.50 10.56
C ASP A 178 1.09 2.12 11.25
N PHE A 179 2.31 1.74 11.59
CA PHE A 179 2.58 0.61 12.47
C PHE A 179 2.44 1.04 13.93
N ASN A 180 1.22 1.07 14.43
CA ASN A 180 0.89 1.44 15.82
C ASN A 180 1.10 0.30 16.81
#